data_41da46acb5fd9714a9956b73bef9ef2f
#
_entry.id   41da46acb5fd9714a9956b73bef9ef2f
#
_cell.length_a   1.000
_cell.length_b   1.000
_cell.length_c   1.000
_cell.angle_alpha   90.00
_cell.angle_beta   90.00
_cell.angle_gamma   90.00
#
_symmetry.space_group_name_H-M   'P 1'
#
loop_
_entity.id
_entity.type
_entity.pdbx_description
1 polymer ?
#
loop_
_entity_poly.entity_id
_entity_poly.type
_entity_poly.pdbx_seq_one_letter_code
_entity_poly.pdbx_strand_id
1 'polypeptide(L)'
;MPNENLLAITPIDGRYKSKTKDLSNYFSEFALIKTRVEVEINWLILISKNKSLNFIPELSSSQQKKVLNIFREFSIQDAKQVKNIEKKTNHDVKAVELFIAEKLKKLNLNKFCEFVHFCCTSEDINNLSYSLMLQRFLSQEFSPAIDALQKKLHMLAKKWAKISMLAFTHGQPASPTTLGKEFAN
;
A
#
# COMPACT_ATOMS: atom_id res chain seq x y z
N MET A 1 -22.76 6.79 -15.75
CA MET A 1 -23.18 6.14 -14.49
C MET A 1 -23.17 7.11 -13.32
N PRO A 2 -24.10 8.05 -13.25
CA PRO A 2 -24.14 9.07 -12.18
C PRO A 2 -24.71 8.54 -10.84
N ASN A 3 -25.47 7.44 -10.85
CA ASN A 3 -26.21 6.99 -9.66
C ASN A 3 -25.40 6.10 -8.68
N GLU A 4 -24.30 5.49 -9.10
CA GLU A 4 -23.50 4.63 -8.23
C GLU A 4 -22.88 5.37 -7.05
N ASN A 5 -22.54 6.65 -7.23
CA ASN A 5 -21.96 7.47 -6.16
C ASN A 5 -22.96 7.85 -5.06
N LEU A 6 -24.26 7.88 -5.38
CA LEU A 6 -25.32 8.20 -4.41
C LEU A 6 -25.62 7.03 -3.46
N LEU A 7 -25.29 5.80 -3.86
CA LEU A 7 -25.47 4.58 -3.08
C LEU A 7 -24.18 4.14 -2.37
N ALA A 8 -23.10 4.91 -2.48
CA ALA A 8 -21.85 4.60 -1.79
C ALA A 8 -22.00 4.71 -0.27
N ILE A 9 -21.43 3.75 0.44
CA ILE A 9 -21.54 3.66 1.92
C ILE A 9 -20.75 4.77 2.61
N THR A 10 -19.65 5.22 1.98
CA THR A 10 -18.81 6.28 2.54
C THR A 10 -18.65 7.46 1.60
N PRO A 11 -18.39 8.68 2.11
CA PRO A 11 -18.06 9.83 1.28
C PRO A 11 -16.80 9.62 0.42
N ILE A 12 -15.85 8.78 0.88
CA ILE A 12 -14.59 8.48 0.20
C ILE A 12 -14.86 7.78 -1.13
N ASP A 13 -15.71 6.76 -1.14
CA ASP A 13 -16.06 5.99 -2.34
C ASP A 13 -17.19 6.64 -3.16
N GLY A 14 -17.92 7.59 -2.57
CA GLY A 14 -18.99 8.34 -3.20
C GLY A 14 -18.53 9.72 -3.67
N ARG A 15 -18.92 10.74 -2.90
CA ARG A 15 -18.73 12.17 -3.21
C ARG A 15 -17.27 12.53 -3.54
N TYR A 16 -16.31 11.95 -2.83
CA TYR A 16 -14.88 12.26 -2.97
C TYR A 16 -14.09 11.25 -3.80
N LYS A 17 -14.75 10.28 -4.44
CA LYS A 17 -14.10 9.22 -5.23
C LYS A 17 -13.08 9.74 -6.24
N SER A 18 -13.40 10.85 -6.92
CA SER A 18 -12.48 11.46 -7.90
C SER A 18 -11.22 12.05 -7.24
N LYS A 19 -11.32 12.48 -5.99
CA LYS A 19 -10.21 13.08 -5.23
C LYS A 19 -9.36 12.06 -4.49
N THR A 20 -9.92 10.87 -4.23
CA THR A 20 -9.25 9.78 -3.53
C THR A 20 -8.76 8.68 -4.47
N LYS A 21 -8.90 8.87 -5.79
CA LYS A 21 -8.58 7.86 -6.81
C LYS A 21 -7.15 7.31 -6.67
N ASP A 22 -6.18 8.16 -6.42
CA ASP A 22 -4.78 7.78 -6.35
C ASP A 22 -4.48 6.92 -5.11
N LEU A 23 -5.29 7.08 -4.03
CA LEU A 23 -5.20 6.25 -2.82
C LEU A 23 -5.55 4.78 -3.10
N SER A 24 -6.28 4.49 -4.18
CA SER A 24 -6.63 3.12 -4.55
C SER A 24 -5.40 2.25 -4.87
N ASN A 25 -4.29 2.87 -5.28
CA ASN A 25 -3.02 2.17 -5.52
C ASN A 25 -2.41 1.61 -4.22
N TYR A 26 -2.80 2.15 -3.07
CA TYR A 26 -2.26 1.79 -1.75
C TYR A 26 -3.26 1.06 -0.87
N PHE A 27 -4.56 1.44 -0.90
CA PHE A 27 -5.54 1.00 0.09
C PHE A 27 -6.75 0.26 -0.49
N SER A 28 -6.76 -0.05 -1.78
CA SER A 28 -7.81 -0.87 -2.36
C SER A 28 -7.60 -2.35 -2.04
N GLU A 29 -8.66 -3.15 -2.20
CA GLU A 29 -8.56 -4.61 -2.12
C GLU A 29 -7.55 -5.18 -3.13
N PHE A 30 -7.47 -4.58 -4.34
CA PHE A 30 -6.45 -4.94 -5.32
C PHE A 30 -5.03 -4.73 -4.78
N ALA A 31 -4.78 -3.57 -4.13
CA ALA A 31 -3.48 -3.28 -3.55
C ALA A 31 -3.13 -4.27 -2.42
N LEU A 32 -4.09 -4.61 -1.57
CA LEU A 32 -3.90 -5.59 -0.51
C LEU A 32 -3.58 -6.98 -1.08
N ILE A 33 -4.36 -7.47 -2.04
CA ILE A 33 -4.12 -8.79 -2.67
C ILE A 33 -2.73 -8.82 -3.33
N LYS A 34 -2.38 -7.79 -4.10
CA LYS A 34 -1.08 -7.68 -4.75
C LYS A 34 0.07 -7.69 -3.75
N THR A 35 -0.08 -6.98 -2.62
CA THR A 35 0.96 -6.90 -1.59
C THR A 35 1.08 -8.22 -0.83
N ARG A 36 -0.02 -8.93 -0.57
CA ARG A 36 0.02 -10.29 -0.02
C ARG A 36 0.79 -11.24 -0.95
N VAL A 37 0.54 -11.19 -2.26
CA VAL A 37 1.29 -11.98 -3.25
C VAL A 37 2.78 -11.63 -3.20
N GLU A 38 3.12 -10.35 -3.07
CA GLU A 38 4.51 -9.90 -2.93
C GLU A 38 5.18 -10.44 -1.67
N VAL A 39 4.51 -10.38 -0.52
CA VAL A 39 5.02 -10.88 0.76
C VAL A 39 5.28 -12.39 0.68
N GLU A 40 4.31 -13.16 0.21
CA GLU A 40 4.42 -14.62 0.06
C GLU A 40 5.57 -15.02 -0.88
N ILE A 41 5.72 -14.32 -1.99
CA ILE A 41 6.79 -14.60 -2.96
C ILE A 41 8.16 -14.27 -2.39
N ASN A 42 8.31 -13.14 -1.70
CA ASN A 42 9.57 -12.80 -1.07
C ASN A 42 9.91 -13.75 0.08
N TRP A 43 8.90 -14.19 0.83
CA TRP A 43 9.06 -15.22 1.85
C TRP A 43 9.56 -16.53 1.24
N LEU A 44 8.90 -17.03 0.20
CA LEU A 44 9.32 -18.24 -0.51
C LEU A 44 10.77 -18.16 -0.99
N ILE A 45 11.18 -17.02 -1.58
CA ILE A 45 12.56 -16.80 -2.02
C ILE A 45 13.51 -16.81 -0.83
N LEU A 46 13.14 -16.18 0.29
CA LEU A 46 13.96 -16.10 1.48
C LEU A 46 14.21 -17.50 2.08
N ILE A 47 13.16 -18.29 2.29
CA ILE A 47 13.28 -19.64 2.86
C ILE A 47 14.01 -20.59 1.93
N SER A 48 13.87 -20.43 0.60
CA SER A 48 14.61 -21.26 -0.37
C SER A 48 16.13 -21.03 -0.35
N LYS A 49 16.59 -19.90 0.20
CA LYS A 49 18.02 -19.59 0.37
C LYS A 49 18.56 -19.97 1.73
N ASN A 50 17.70 -20.34 2.66
CA ASN A 50 18.11 -20.62 4.03
C ASN A 50 18.70 -22.04 4.12
N LYS A 51 20.01 -22.11 4.31
CA LYS A 51 20.76 -23.38 4.41
C LYS A 51 20.30 -24.27 5.58
N SER A 52 19.72 -23.71 6.62
CA SER A 52 19.14 -24.47 7.73
C SER A 52 17.85 -25.20 7.34
N LEU A 53 17.21 -24.82 6.25
CA LEU A 53 16.02 -25.44 5.69
C LEU A 53 16.38 -26.27 4.44
N ASN A 54 17.34 -27.20 4.60
CA ASN A 54 17.92 -27.97 3.51
C ASN A 54 16.92 -28.88 2.75
N PHE A 55 15.75 -29.11 3.29
CA PHE A 55 14.66 -29.82 2.64
C PHE A 55 13.87 -28.92 1.66
N ILE A 56 14.03 -27.59 1.70
CA ILE A 56 13.45 -26.68 0.72
C ILE A 56 14.45 -26.52 -0.44
N PRO A 57 14.06 -26.82 -1.68
CA PRO A 57 14.96 -26.62 -2.81
C PRO A 57 15.33 -25.16 -2.99
N GLU A 58 16.57 -24.86 -3.35
CA GLU A 58 16.99 -23.50 -3.68
C GLU A 58 16.45 -23.08 -5.05
N LEU A 59 15.89 -21.85 -5.12
CA LEU A 59 15.51 -21.20 -6.35
C LEU A 59 16.74 -20.62 -7.06
N SER A 60 17.06 -21.07 -8.28
CA SER A 60 18.12 -20.45 -9.07
C SER A 60 17.81 -18.98 -9.39
N SER A 61 18.83 -18.18 -9.72
CA SER A 61 18.64 -16.75 -10.05
C SER A 61 17.62 -16.52 -11.18
N SER A 62 17.59 -17.42 -12.18
CA SER A 62 16.59 -17.36 -13.27
C SER A 62 15.18 -17.66 -12.75
N GLN A 63 15.02 -18.66 -11.88
CA GLN A 63 13.73 -19.00 -11.29
C GLN A 63 13.24 -17.89 -10.36
N GLN A 64 14.11 -17.29 -9.53
CA GLN A 64 13.75 -16.16 -8.70
C GLN A 64 13.19 -14.99 -9.51
N LYS A 65 13.81 -14.64 -10.66
CA LYS A 65 13.29 -13.61 -11.56
C LYS A 65 11.88 -13.92 -12.05
N LYS A 66 11.63 -15.17 -12.47
CA LYS A 66 10.29 -15.60 -12.91
C LYS A 66 9.26 -15.52 -11.80
N VAL A 67 9.62 -15.94 -10.58
CA VAL A 67 8.73 -15.91 -9.42
C VAL A 67 8.43 -14.46 -9.00
N LEU A 68 9.43 -13.57 -8.99
CA LEU A 68 9.23 -12.14 -8.72
C LEU A 68 8.26 -11.48 -9.71
N ASN A 69 8.27 -11.91 -10.97
CA ASN A 69 7.35 -11.35 -11.97
C ASN A 69 5.87 -11.65 -11.66
N ILE A 70 5.55 -12.68 -10.89
CA ILE A 70 4.16 -12.98 -10.49
C ILE A 70 3.51 -11.77 -9.81
N PHE A 71 4.23 -11.05 -8.91
CA PHE A 71 3.66 -9.85 -8.29
C PHE A 71 3.99 -8.55 -9.04
N ARG A 72 5.12 -8.48 -9.75
CA ARG A 72 5.49 -7.28 -10.53
C ARG A 72 4.52 -7.02 -11.68
N GLU A 73 4.10 -8.09 -12.34
CA GLU A 73 3.14 -8.07 -13.45
C GLU A 73 1.70 -8.35 -13.01
N PHE A 74 1.45 -8.32 -11.68
CA PHE A 74 0.14 -8.63 -11.12
C PHE A 74 -0.93 -7.65 -11.62
N SER A 75 -1.96 -8.19 -12.23
CA SER A 75 -3.02 -7.47 -12.92
C SER A 75 -4.38 -7.58 -12.22
N ILE A 76 -5.33 -6.77 -12.65
CA ILE A 76 -6.74 -6.88 -12.22
C ILE A 76 -7.32 -8.27 -12.54
N GLN A 77 -6.88 -8.92 -13.62
CA GLN A 77 -7.34 -10.28 -13.94
C GLN A 77 -6.81 -11.29 -12.93
N ASP A 78 -5.58 -11.12 -12.46
CA ASP A 78 -5.01 -11.96 -11.40
C ASP A 78 -5.77 -11.78 -10.09
N ALA A 79 -6.10 -10.54 -9.72
CA ALA A 79 -6.92 -10.26 -8.55
C ALA A 79 -8.31 -10.93 -8.65
N LYS A 80 -8.95 -10.90 -9.83
CA LYS A 80 -10.20 -11.63 -10.07
C LYS A 80 -10.04 -13.14 -9.92
N GLN A 81 -8.90 -13.72 -10.33
CA GLN A 81 -8.61 -15.14 -10.10
C GLN A 81 -8.54 -15.44 -8.60
N VAL A 82 -7.80 -14.62 -7.83
CA VAL A 82 -7.73 -14.76 -6.36
C VAL A 82 -9.15 -14.70 -5.75
N LYS A 83 -9.98 -13.73 -6.14
CA LYS A 83 -11.37 -13.62 -5.64
C LYS A 83 -12.25 -14.81 -6.02
N ASN A 84 -12.03 -15.42 -7.18
CA ASN A 84 -12.76 -16.64 -7.58
C ASN A 84 -12.32 -17.87 -6.76
N ILE A 85 -11.04 -17.95 -6.38
CA ILE A 85 -10.56 -19.00 -5.47
C ILE A 85 -11.14 -18.77 -4.07
N GLU A 86 -11.11 -17.53 -3.59
CA GLU A 86 -11.64 -17.13 -2.28
C GLU A 86 -13.12 -17.51 -2.10
N LYS A 87 -13.95 -17.33 -3.14
CA LYS A 87 -15.36 -17.76 -3.11
C LYS A 87 -15.54 -19.26 -2.81
N LYS A 88 -14.55 -20.09 -3.16
CA LYS A 88 -14.59 -21.54 -2.93
C LYS A 88 -14.00 -21.93 -1.59
N THR A 89 -12.93 -21.25 -1.18
CA THR A 89 -12.19 -21.54 0.06
C THR A 89 -12.79 -20.85 1.28
N ASN A 90 -13.55 -19.78 1.06
CA ASN A 90 -14.03 -18.85 2.09
C ASN A 90 -12.90 -18.32 2.97
N HIS A 91 -11.69 -18.15 2.39
CA HIS A 91 -10.50 -17.72 3.09
C HIS A 91 -9.59 -16.93 2.15
N ASP A 92 -9.38 -15.66 2.44
CA ASP A 92 -8.69 -14.67 1.59
C ASP A 92 -7.17 -14.97 1.41
N VAL A 93 -6.44 -15.18 2.49
CA VAL A 93 -4.99 -15.47 2.42
C VAL A 93 -4.74 -16.85 1.79
N LYS A 94 -5.59 -17.87 2.09
CA LYS A 94 -5.51 -19.17 1.44
C LYS A 94 -5.74 -19.08 -0.07
N ALA A 95 -6.60 -18.17 -0.50
CA ALA A 95 -6.81 -17.92 -1.93
C ALA A 95 -5.56 -17.37 -2.61
N VAL A 96 -4.81 -16.49 -1.94
CA VAL A 96 -3.52 -15.99 -2.43
C VAL A 96 -2.50 -17.12 -2.54
N GLU A 97 -2.38 -17.97 -1.52
CA GLU A 97 -1.49 -19.13 -1.53
C GLU A 97 -1.78 -20.05 -2.74
N LEU A 98 -3.05 -20.43 -2.94
CA LEU A 98 -3.46 -21.29 -4.05
C LEU A 98 -3.20 -20.64 -5.41
N PHE A 99 -3.45 -19.34 -5.54
CA PHE A 99 -3.13 -18.58 -6.74
C PHE A 99 -1.63 -18.64 -7.06
N ILE A 100 -0.76 -18.43 -6.07
CA ILE A 100 0.70 -18.51 -6.26
C ILE A 100 1.10 -19.93 -6.66
N ALA A 101 0.54 -20.96 -6.00
CA ALA A 101 0.82 -22.34 -6.36
C ALA A 101 0.43 -22.66 -7.82
N GLU A 102 -0.72 -22.15 -8.29
CA GLU A 102 -1.12 -22.29 -9.71
C GLU A 102 -0.12 -21.58 -10.66
N LYS A 103 0.37 -20.40 -10.30
CA LYS A 103 1.38 -19.68 -11.10
C LYS A 103 2.72 -20.43 -11.12
N LEU A 104 3.15 -20.98 -9.99
CA LEU A 104 4.37 -21.81 -9.92
C LEU A 104 4.27 -23.06 -10.79
N LYS A 105 3.11 -23.74 -10.82
CA LYS A 105 2.86 -24.89 -11.73
C LYS A 105 3.03 -24.49 -13.19
N LYS A 106 2.47 -23.34 -13.59
CA LYS A 106 2.61 -22.82 -14.96
C LYS A 106 4.07 -22.48 -15.34
N LEU A 107 4.91 -22.19 -14.36
CA LEU A 107 6.34 -21.95 -14.53
C LEU A 107 7.19 -23.23 -14.45
N ASN A 108 6.57 -24.42 -14.34
CA ASN A 108 7.23 -25.71 -14.10
C ASN A 108 8.05 -25.73 -12.79
N LEU A 109 7.54 -25.05 -11.75
CA LEU A 109 8.14 -24.96 -10.43
C LEU A 109 7.31 -25.71 -9.37
N ASN A 110 6.71 -26.84 -9.72
CA ASN A 110 5.77 -27.62 -8.89
C ASN A 110 6.35 -27.96 -7.51
N LYS A 111 7.64 -28.24 -7.43
CA LYS A 111 8.33 -28.61 -6.17
C LYS A 111 8.34 -27.50 -5.12
N PHE A 112 7.98 -26.27 -5.48
CA PHE A 112 7.91 -25.14 -4.56
C PHE A 112 6.50 -24.85 -4.05
N CYS A 113 5.49 -25.49 -4.62
CA CYS A 113 4.08 -25.20 -4.27
C CYS A 113 3.77 -25.43 -2.79
N GLU A 114 4.33 -26.50 -2.20
CA GLU A 114 4.10 -26.86 -0.80
C GLU A 114 4.83 -25.93 0.20
N PHE A 115 5.72 -25.07 -0.29
CA PHE A 115 6.47 -24.12 0.53
C PHE A 115 5.91 -22.70 0.47
N VAL A 116 4.87 -22.45 -0.32
CA VAL A 116 4.12 -21.20 -0.26
C VAL A 116 3.43 -21.16 1.10
N HIS A 117 3.52 -20.02 1.79
CA HIS A 117 2.96 -19.84 3.14
C HIS A 117 3.61 -20.72 4.25
N PHE A 118 4.74 -21.36 3.96
CA PHE A 118 5.37 -22.26 4.90
C PHE A 118 5.78 -21.55 6.20
N CYS A 119 5.40 -22.12 7.35
CA CYS A 119 5.63 -21.57 8.69
C CYS A 119 5.07 -20.15 8.92
N CYS A 120 4.08 -19.71 8.15
CA CYS A 120 3.37 -18.46 8.35
C CYS A 120 1.95 -18.70 8.84
N THR A 121 1.40 -17.71 9.53
CA THR A 121 -0.04 -17.55 9.69
C THR A 121 -0.57 -16.47 8.76
N SER A 122 -1.88 -16.43 8.57
CA SER A 122 -2.50 -15.36 7.76
C SER A 122 -2.17 -13.98 8.29
N GLU A 123 -2.02 -13.84 9.61
CA GLU A 123 -1.74 -12.56 10.24
C GLU A 123 -0.31 -12.08 10.00
N ASP A 124 0.67 -12.99 9.87
CA ASP A 124 2.03 -12.62 9.47
C ASP A 124 2.03 -11.95 8.09
N ILE A 125 1.30 -12.53 7.14
CA ILE A 125 1.15 -11.99 5.78
C ILE A 125 0.38 -10.66 5.79
N ASN A 126 -0.70 -10.58 6.55
CA ASN A 126 -1.51 -9.37 6.66
C ASN A 126 -0.72 -8.20 7.23
N ASN A 127 -0.04 -8.40 8.37
CA ASN A 127 0.72 -7.34 9.04
C ASN A 127 1.85 -6.79 8.15
N LEU A 128 2.60 -7.66 7.48
CA LEU A 128 3.63 -7.22 6.53
C LEU A 128 3.02 -6.48 5.35
N SER A 129 1.88 -6.96 4.83
CA SER A 129 1.19 -6.30 3.71
C SER A 129 0.71 -4.91 4.09
N TYR A 130 0.03 -4.74 5.22
CA TYR A 130 -0.43 -3.44 5.71
C TYR A 130 0.74 -2.49 5.97
N SER A 131 1.83 -2.99 6.56
CA SER A 131 3.03 -2.19 6.80
C SER A 131 3.65 -1.68 5.51
N LEU A 132 3.78 -2.53 4.48
CA LEU A 132 4.31 -2.14 3.17
C LEU A 132 3.39 -1.14 2.45
N MET A 133 2.07 -1.35 2.48
CA MET A 133 1.09 -0.44 1.89
C MET A 133 1.18 0.94 2.54
N LEU A 134 1.19 1.00 3.86
CA LEU A 134 1.30 2.25 4.63
C LEU A 134 2.64 2.94 4.38
N GLN A 135 3.75 2.20 4.43
CA GLN A 135 5.08 2.75 4.17
C GLN A 135 5.17 3.40 2.78
N ARG A 136 4.64 2.74 1.76
CA ARG A 136 4.62 3.25 0.39
C ARG A 136 3.79 4.52 0.29
N PHE A 137 2.58 4.51 0.83
CA PHE A 137 1.73 5.71 0.87
C PHE A 137 2.43 6.88 1.58
N LEU A 138 2.98 6.65 2.77
CA LEU A 138 3.68 7.69 3.52
C LEU A 138 4.85 8.29 2.74
N SER A 139 5.65 7.45 2.09
CA SER A 139 6.86 7.91 1.39
C SER A 139 6.56 8.52 0.02
N GLN A 140 5.56 8.04 -0.70
CA GLN A 140 5.33 8.42 -2.10
C GLN A 140 4.27 9.51 -2.26
N GLU A 141 3.31 9.62 -1.34
CA GLU A 141 2.20 10.56 -1.44
C GLU A 141 2.15 11.52 -0.25
N PHE A 142 2.06 10.99 0.98
CA PHE A 142 1.80 11.80 2.16
C PHE A 142 2.95 12.75 2.49
N SER A 143 4.17 12.24 2.64
CA SER A 143 5.33 13.09 2.97
C SER A 143 5.61 14.15 1.93
N PRO A 144 5.61 13.84 0.60
CA PRO A 144 5.76 14.88 -0.42
C PRO A 144 4.66 15.96 -0.37
N ALA A 145 3.40 15.58 -0.08
CA ALA A 145 2.32 16.54 0.04
C ALA A 145 2.49 17.47 1.26
N ILE A 146 2.90 16.92 2.40
CA ILE A 146 3.19 17.69 3.61
C ILE A 146 4.39 18.61 3.39
N ASP A 147 5.47 18.11 2.75
CA ASP A 147 6.65 18.92 2.41
C ASP A 147 6.28 20.10 1.49
N ALA A 148 5.41 19.87 0.52
CA ALA A 148 4.94 20.94 -0.37
C ALA A 148 4.14 21.99 0.39
N LEU A 149 3.25 21.57 1.30
CA LEU A 149 2.49 22.46 2.17
C LEU A 149 3.43 23.26 3.08
N GLN A 150 4.38 22.63 3.76
CA GLN A 150 5.34 23.27 4.64
C GLN A 150 6.18 24.32 3.89
N LYS A 151 6.70 23.97 2.71
CA LYS A 151 7.44 24.90 1.84
C LYS A 151 6.59 26.12 1.49
N LYS A 152 5.29 25.92 1.20
CA LYS A 152 4.37 27.01 0.87
C LYS A 152 4.13 27.92 2.08
N LEU A 153 3.88 27.36 3.25
CA LEU A 153 3.71 28.13 4.48
C LEU A 153 4.97 28.94 4.82
N HIS A 154 6.14 28.31 4.74
CA HIS A 154 7.42 28.98 4.96
C HIS A 154 7.67 30.13 3.96
N MET A 155 7.34 29.92 2.69
CA MET A 155 7.42 31.00 1.68
C MET A 155 6.49 32.15 2.01
N LEU A 156 5.26 31.89 2.46
CA LEU A 156 4.29 32.93 2.85
C LEU A 156 4.76 33.67 4.12
N ALA A 157 5.28 32.95 5.11
CA ALA A 157 5.87 33.54 6.31
C ALA A 157 6.99 34.53 5.96
N LYS A 158 7.92 34.13 5.10
CA LYS A 158 9.00 35.05 4.63
C LYS A 158 8.45 36.22 3.82
N LYS A 159 7.54 35.95 2.88
CA LYS A 159 6.97 36.99 1.99
C LYS A 159 6.29 38.11 2.80
N TRP A 160 5.57 37.74 3.86
CA TRP A 160 4.78 38.66 4.66
C TRP A 160 5.38 39.01 6.04
N ALA A 161 6.67 38.71 6.24
CA ALA A 161 7.36 38.96 7.50
C ALA A 161 7.29 40.41 7.98
N LYS A 162 7.21 41.38 7.05
CA LYS A 162 7.19 42.82 7.35
C LYS A 162 5.79 43.43 7.32
N ILE A 163 4.72 42.66 7.05
CA ILE A 163 3.36 43.18 7.04
C ILE A 163 2.86 43.20 8.48
N SER A 164 2.72 44.38 9.03
CA SER A 164 2.20 44.58 10.39
C SER A 164 0.72 44.20 10.46
N MET A 165 0.34 43.51 11.53
CA MET A 165 -1.05 43.23 11.85
C MET A 165 -1.26 43.29 13.36
N LEU A 166 -2.50 43.46 13.76
CA LEU A 166 -2.91 43.41 15.15
C LEU A 166 -3.24 41.99 15.54
N ALA A 167 -2.62 41.48 16.62
CA ALA A 167 -3.03 40.23 17.21
C ALA A 167 -4.30 40.40 18.04
N PHE A 168 -5.05 39.31 18.22
CA PHE A 168 -6.24 39.28 19.07
C PHE A 168 -6.10 38.17 20.10
N THR A 169 -6.53 38.45 21.31
CA THR A 169 -6.64 37.50 22.42
C THR A 169 -7.99 37.65 23.07
N HIS A 170 -8.74 36.59 23.21
CA HIS A 170 -10.12 36.59 23.75
C HIS A 170 -11.05 37.59 22.99
N GLY A 171 -10.87 37.74 21.69
CA GLY A 171 -11.67 38.67 20.87
C GLY A 171 -11.30 40.15 21.04
N GLN A 172 -10.22 40.46 21.73
CA GLN A 172 -9.76 41.84 21.98
C GLN A 172 -8.38 42.09 21.37
N PRO A 173 -8.09 43.33 20.95
CA PRO A 173 -6.79 43.73 20.51
C PRO A 173 -5.66 43.38 21.49
N ALA A 174 -4.59 42.81 21.00
CA ALA A 174 -3.42 42.42 21.78
C ALA A 174 -2.14 43.07 21.15
N SER A 175 -0.97 42.52 21.46
CA SER A 175 0.30 43.04 20.96
C SER A 175 0.35 43.02 19.43
N PRO A 176 0.91 44.09 18.79
CA PRO A 176 1.19 44.09 17.36
C PRO A 176 2.09 42.92 16.97
N THR A 177 1.78 42.32 15.81
CA THR A 177 2.54 41.20 15.24
C THR A 177 2.75 41.42 13.73
N THR A 178 3.12 40.38 13.01
CA THR A 178 3.19 40.43 11.55
C THR A 178 2.41 39.27 10.94
N LEU A 179 1.86 39.51 9.76
CA LEU A 179 1.17 38.43 9.01
C LEU A 179 2.10 37.23 8.74
N GLY A 180 3.37 37.48 8.49
CA GLY A 180 4.37 36.43 8.31
C GLY A 180 4.56 35.55 9.54
N LYS A 181 4.49 36.13 10.74
CA LYS A 181 4.55 35.34 12.00
C LYS A 181 3.38 34.38 12.13
N GLU A 182 2.19 34.77 11.71
CA GLU A 182 1.00 33.89 11.77
C GLU A 182 1.11 32.66 10.84
N PHE A 183 1.87 32.78 9.71
CA PHE A 183 2.19 31.64 8.84
C PHE A 183 3.35 30.79 9.35
N ALA A 184 4.11 31.27 10.32
CA ALA A 184 5.24 30.55 10.90
C ALA A 184 4.86 29.71 12.14
N ASN A 185 3.70 29.98 12.73
CA ASN A 185 3.14 29.22 13.84
C ASN A 185 2.46 27.96 13.33
#